data_41622a2d93f4eec292db9ee4c8ec3464
#
_entry.id   41622a2d93f4eec292db9ee4c8ec3464
#
_cell.length_a   1.000
_cell.length_b   1.000
_cell.length_c   1.000
_cell.angle_alpha   90.00
_cell.angle_beta   90.00
_cell.angle_gamma   90.00
#
_symmetry.space_group_name_H-M   'P 1'
#
loop_
_entity.id
_entity.type
_entity.pdbx_description
1 polymer ?
#
loop_
_entity_poly.entity_id
_entity_poly.type
_entity_poly.pdbx_seq_one_letter_code
_entity_poly.pdbx_strand_id
1 'polypeptide(L)'
;MLRKLLTLILFIALNSYSHSVKDGDMDGSWRAIEGFINGEAQEVVDGLMVASEGYMSVNWTGADGNKYFNYSSYEVDSGMVNIEILNHSLDQYIGAKFSHKPNFMGDKKSYITTFVWDDVEYTHRWEKMSCSYEKCARISDFNN
;
A
#
# COMPACT_ATOMS: atom_id res chain seq x y z
N MET A 1 24.57 33.66 -41.08
CA MET A 1 24.20 32.26 -41.22
C MET A 1 23.90 31.67 -39.87
N LEU A 2 22.62 31.54 -39.53
CA LEU A 2 22.16 31.14 -38.19
C LEU A 2 21.92 29.63 -38.22
N ARG A 3 22.82 28.83 -37.60
CA ARG A 3 22.63 27.39 -37.44
C ARG A 3 21.61 27.17 -36.32
N LYS A 4 20.41 26.80 -36.71
CA LYS A 4 19.36 26.31 -35.77
C LYS A 4 19.79 24.94 -35.25
N LEU A 5 20.19 24.90 -33.97
CA LEU A 5 20.42 23.66 -33.26
C LEU A 5 19.03 23.14 -32.83
N LEU A 6 18.56 22.12 -33.54
CA LEU A 6 17.30 21.43 -33.20
C LEU A 6 17.59 20.47 -32.06
N THR A 7 17.33 20.89 -30.82
CA THR A 7 17.41 20.00 -29.66
C THR A 7 16.19 19.09 -29.69
N LEU A 8 16.38 17.88 -30.19
CA LEU A 8 15.39 16.81 -30.11
C LEU A 8 15.31 16.35 -28.65
N ILE A 9 14.34 16.85 -27.91
CA ILE A 9 14.02 16.36 -26.59
C ILE A 9 13.29 15.01 -26.80
N LEU A 10 14.05 13.94 -26.65
CA LEU A 10 13.50 12.59 -26.63
C LEU A 10 12.74 12.42 -25.30
N PHE A 11 11.44 12.67 -25.31
CA PHE A 11 10.53 12.25 -24.24
C PHE A 11 10.53 10.71 -24.25
N ILE A 12 11.37 10.11 -23.45
CA ILE A 12 11.20 8.70 -23.07
C ILE A 12 9.98 8.69 -22.19
N ALA A 13 8.80 8.45 -22.78
CA ALA A 13 7.63 8.04 -22.05
C ALA A 13 7.98 6.70 -21.40
N LEU A 14 8.37 6.74 -20.13
CA LEU A 14 8.37 5.57 -19.27
C LEU A 14 6.92 5.12 -19.21
N ASN A 15 6.54 4.24 -20.11
CA ASN A 15 5.29 3.49 -20.00
C ASN A 15 5.43 2.63 -18.75
N SER A 16 5.08 3.21 -17.60
CA SER A 16 4.79 2.46 -16.40
C SER A 16 3.59 1.59 -16.74
N TYR A 17 3.82 0.35 -17.09
CA TYR A 17 2.77 -0.64 -17.25
C TYR A 17 2.13 -0.85 -15.89
N SER A 18 1.14 -0.02 -15.59
CA SER A 18 0.25 -0.22 -14.45
C SER A 18 -0.62 -1.43 -14.78
N HIS A 19 -0.34 -2.55 -14.14
CA HIS A 19 -1.19 -3.71 -14.23
C HIS A 19 -2.43 -3.47 -13.36
N SER A 20 -3.63 -3.63 -13.93
CA SER A 20 -4.84 -3.62 -13.12
C SER A 20 -4.80 -4.78 -12.12
N VAL A 21 -5.18 -4.51 -10.88
CA VAL A 21 -5.26 -5.52 -9.83
C VAL A 21 -6.30 -6.59 -10.21
N LYS A 22 -6.00 -7.83 -9.88
CA LYS A 22 -6.88 -9.00 -10.03
C LYS A 22 -6.99 -9.73 -8.70
N ASP A 23 -7.99 -10.61 -8.61
CA ASP A 23 -8.11 -11.51 -7.47
C ASP A 23 -6.80 -12.26 -7.22
N GLY A 24 -6.39 -12.31 -5.96
CA GLY A 24 -5.15 -12.94 -5.52
C GLY A 24 -3.88 -12.08 -5.68
N ASP A 25 -3.91 -10.97 -6.42
CA ASP A 25 -2.73 -10.08 -6.54
C ASP A 25 -2.34 -9.46 -5.18
N MET A 26 -3.32 -9.24 -4.31
CA MET A 26 -3.10 -8.71 -2.96
C MET A 26 -2.59 -9.77 -1.98
N ASP A 27 -2.77 -11.05 -2.27
CA ASP A 27 -2.40 -12.11 -1.34
C ASP A 27 -0.90 -12.14 -1.05
N GLY A 28 -0.58 -12.31 0.22
CA GLY A 28 0.78 -12.39 0.73
C GLY A 28 1.04 -11.44 1.90
N SER A 29 2.31 -11.34 2.26
CA SER A 29 2.80 -10.44 3.30
C SER A 29 3.50 -9.26 2.65
N TRP A 30 3.18 -8.05 3.14
CA TRP A 30 3.64 -6.79 2.59
C TRP A 30 4.18 -5.89 3.68
N ARG A 31 5.25 -5.20 3.41
CA ARG A 31 5.85 -4.21 4.31
C ARG A 31 5.68 -2.81 3.71
N ALA A 32 5.23 -1.86 4.51
CA ALA A 32 5.26 -0.46 4.14
C ALA A 32 6.71 0.04 4.15
N ILE A 33 7.13 0.69 3.08
CA ILE A 33 8.49 1.22 2.93
C ILE A 33 8.51 2.75 2.77
N GLU A 34 7.40 3.35 2.36
CA GLU A 34 7.21 4.79 2.26
C GLU A 34 5.77 5.15 2.59
N GLY A 35 5.57 6.31 3.17
CA GLY A 35 4.25 6.87 3.45
C GLY A 35 4.24 8.38 3.26
N PHE A 36 3.10 8.90 2.80
CA PHE A 36 2.85 10.33 2.63
C PHE A 36 1.46 10.66 3.14
N ILE A 37 1.33 11.82 3.77
CA ILE A 37 0.06 12.40 4.19
C ILE A 37 -0.05 13.77 3.50
N ASN A 38 -1.09 13.95 2.68
CA ASN A 38 -1.28 15.16 1.86
C ASN A 38 -0.02 15.53 1.04
N GLY A 39 0.69 14.51 0.54
CA GLY A 39 1.92 14.68 -0.23
C GLY A 39 3.19 14.93 0.59
N GLU A 40 3.10 15.05 1.91
CA GLU A 40 4.25 15.19 2.80
C GLU A 40 4.77 13.84 3.26
N ALA A 41 6.07 13.59 3.09
CA ALA A 41 6.70 12.33 3.49
C ALA A 41 6.59 12.12 5.00
N GLN A 42 6.23 10.91 5.40
CA GLN A 42 6.13 10.49 6.79
C GLN A 42 7.25 9.50 7.11
N GLU A 43 7.72 9.51 8.35
CA GLU A 43 8.50 8.40 8.84
C GLU A 43 7.60 7.18 8.94
N VAL A 44 7.75 6.25 8.01
CA VAL A 44 7.05 4.96 8.09
C VAL A 44 7.80 4.10 9.09
N VAL A 45 7.17 3.95 10.25
CA VAL A 45 7.70 3.10 11.30
C VAL A 45 7.02 1.80 11.22
N ASP A 46 7.23 0.72 10.79
CA ASP A 46 6.59 -0.60 10.90
C ASP A 46 5.16 -0.78 10.35
N GLY A 47 4.95 -0.63 9.06
CA GLY A 47 3.69 -1.09 8.45
C GLY A 47 3.83 -2.55 7.95
N LEU A 48 3.04 -3.47 8.50
CA LEU A 48 2.96 -4.85 8.04
C LEU A 48 1.52 -5.20 7.66
N MET A 49 1.33 -5.70 6.45
CA MET A 49 0.04 -6.21 6.00
C MET A 49 0.17 -7.68 5.60
N VAL A 50 -0.83 -8.46 5.98
CA VAL A 50 -1.02 -9.83 5.51
C VAL A 50 -2.40 -9.91 4.89
N ALA A 51 -2.47 -10.32 3.63
CA ALA A 51 -3.71 -10.49 2.90
C ALA A 51 -3.83 -11.90 2.35
N SER A 52 -5.02 -12.47 2.44
CA SER A 52 -5.33 -13.80 1.92
C SER A 52 -6.85 -13.98 1.77
N GLU A 53 -7.28 -14.53 0.65
CA GLU A 53 -8.66 -14.98 0.42
C GLU A 53 -9.74 -13.93 0.75
N GLY A 54 -9.49 -12.66 0.37
CA GLY A 54 -10.45 -11.57 0.58
C GLY A 54 -10.43 -10.96 1.99
N TYR A 55 -9.45 -11.31 2.81
CA TYR A 55 -9.23 -10.70 4.13
C TYR A 55 -7.82 -10.13 4.25
N MET A 56 -7.68 -9.06 4.99
CA MET A 56 -6.38 -8.48 5.29
C MET A 56 -6.29 -8.01 6.74
N SER A 57 -5.10 -8.11 7.29
CA SER A 57 -4.71 -7.52 8.56
C SER A 57 -3.57 -6.55 8.33
N VAL A 58 -3.68 -5.34 8.82
CA VAL A 58 -2.63 -4.33 8.78
C VAL A 58 -2.26 -3.94 10.19
N ASN A 59 -0.98 -3.96 10.50
CA ASN A 59 -0.43 -3.54 11.78
C ASN A 59 0.60 -2.45 11.53
N TRP A 60 0.57 -1.38 12.33
CA TRP A 60 1.54 -0.29 12.20
C TRP A 60 1.79 0.39 13.55
N THR A 61 2.89 1.13 13.63
CA THR A 61 3.18 2.02 14.73
C THR A 61 2.89 3.45 14.29
N GLY A 62 2.02 4.16 14.99
CA GLY A 62 1.71 5.56 14.70
C GLY A 62 2.85 6.49 15.10
N ALA A 63 2.76 7.75 14.66
CA ALA A 63 3.72 8.81 15.02
C ALA A 63 3.76 9.10 16.54
N ASP A 64 2.69 8.73 17.26
CA ASP A 64 2.59 8.81 18.72
C ASP A 64 3.28 7.63 19.44
N GLY A 65 3.87 6.68 18.71
CA GLY A 65 4.51 5.48 19.22
C GLY A 65 3.53 4.36 19.60
N ASN A 66 2.22 4.58 19.47
CA ASN A 66 1.23 3.55 19.74
C ASN A 66 1.14 2.55 18.59
N LYS A 67 0.83 1.30 18.94
CA LYS A 67 0.58 0.24 17.97
C LYS A 67 -0.89 0.21 17.60
N TYR A 68 -1.14 0.20 16.30
CA TYR A 68 -2.47 0.14 15.71
C TYR A 68 -2.61 -1.11 14.86
N PHE A 69 -3.85 -1.58 14.73
CA PHE A 69 -4.17 -2.63 13.78
C PHE A 69 -5.53 -2.36 13.14
N ASN A 70 -5.72 -2.92 11.95
CA ASN A 70 -7.03 -3.16 11.40
C ASN A 70 -7.12 -4.60 10.87
N TYR A 71 -8.33 -5.14 10.89
CA TYR A 71 -8.71 -6.36 10.20
C TYR A 71 -9.90 -6.05 9.30
N SER A 72 -9.78 -6.39 8.03
CA SER A 72 -10.74 -5.98 7.00
C SER A 72 -11.07 -7.13 6.08
N SER A 73 -12.27 -7.13 5.52
CA SER A 73 -12.53 -7.83 4.27
C SER A 73 -12.18 -6.95 3.10
N TYR A 74 -11.82 -7.56 1.98
CA TYR A 74 -11.65 -6.86 0.72
C TYR A 74 -12.17 -7.68 -0.44
N GLU A 75 -12.57 -7.00 -1.50
CA GLU A 75 -12.88 -7.59 -2.79
C GLU A 75 -12.22 -6.77 -3.90
N VAL A 76 -11.88 -7.44 -4.99
CA VAL A 76 -11.34 -6.78 -6.18
C VAL A 76 -12.43 -6.72 -7.23
N ASP A 77 -12.83 -5.52 -7.60
CA ASP A 77 -13.78 -5.27 -8.68
C ASP A 77 -13.27 -4.18 -9.61
N SER A 78 -13.29 -4.48 -10.91
CA SER A 78 -12.95 -3.52 -11.97
C SER A 78 -11.62 -2.80 -11.78
N GLY A 79 -10.64 -3.50 -11.16
CA GLY A 79 -9.31 -2.95 -10.89
C GLY A 79 -9.24 -2.06 -9.65
N MET A 80 -10.29 -2.03 -8.85
CA MET A 80 -10.35 -1.39 -7.54
C MET A 80 -10.30 -2.45 -6.44
N VAL A 81 -9.72 -2.12 -5.31
CA VAL A 81 -9.82 -2.88 -4.06
C VAL A 81 -10.80 -2.15 -3.16
N ASN A 82 -11.92 -2.79 -2.87
CA ASN A 82 -12.97 -2.30 -1.98
C ASN A 82 -12.76 -2.95 -0.61
N ILE A 83 -12.65 -2.14 0.43
CA ILE A 83 -12.30 -2.57 1.78
C ILE A 83 -13.41 -2.22 2.74
N GLU A 84 -13.74 -3.15 3.63
CA GLU A 84 -14.60 -2.91 4.79
C GLU A 84 -13.84 -3.28 6.08
N ILE A 85 -13.71 -2.33 6.99
CA ILE A 85 -13.03 -2.54 8.27
C ILE A 85 -13.96 -3.33 9.19
N LEU A 86 -13.56 -4.56 9.53
CA LEU A 86 -14.31 -5.47 10.41
C LEU A 86 -13.90 -5.32 11.87
N ASN A 87 -12.64 -4.96 12.13
CA ASN A 87 -12.11 -4.68 13.46
C ASN A 87 -10.95 -3.68 13.37
N HIS A 88 -10.79 -2.85 14.37
CA HIS A 88 -9.76 -1.81 14.43
C HIS A 88 -9.40 -1.49 15.87
N SER A 89 -8.16 -1.09 16.12
CA SER A 89 -7.74 -0.62 17.46
C SER A 89 -8.44 0.66 17.94
N LEU A 90 -9.12 1.37 17.04
CA LEU A 90 -9.97 2.53 17.35
C LEU A 90 -11.38 2.21 16.86
N ASP A 91 -12.33 2.05 17.80
CA ASP A 91 -13.69 1.57 17.54
C ASP A 91 -14.47 2.39 16.50
N GLN A 92 -14.17 3.70 16.42
CA GLN A 92 -14.83 4.61 15.48
C GLN A 92 -14.62 4.25 14.01
N TYR A 93 -13.64 3.42 13.69
CA TYR A 93 -13.35 3.00 12.32
C TYR A 93 -13.98 1.66 11.94
N ILE A 94 -14.58 0.94 12.89
CA ILE A 94 -15.25 -0.33 12.60
C ILE A 94 -16.48 -0.08 11.72
N GLY A 95 -16.60 -0.85 10.64
CA GLY A 95 -17.65 -0.70 9.62
C GLY A 95 -17.36 0.36 8.56
N ALA A 96 -16.26 1.07 8.65
CA ALA A 96 -15.85 2.02 7.63
C ALA A 96 -15.51 1.31 6.31
N LYS A 97 -15.86 1.95 5.19
CA LYS A 97 -15.63 1.45 3.84
C LYS A 97 -14.86 2.45 3.03
N PHE A 98 -13.88 1.98 2.29
CA PHE A 98 -13.14 2.79 1.34
C PHE A 98 -12.66 1.94 0.18
N SER A 99 -12.31 2.59 -0.92
CA SER A 99 -11.80 1.93 -2.11
C SER A 99 -10.52 2.62 -2.56
N HIS A 100 -9.60 1.84 -3.08
CA HIS A 100 -8.41 2.37 -3.71
C HIS A 100 -8.02 1.57 -4.94
N LYS A 101 -7.26 2.20 -5.82
CA LYS A 101 -6.67 1.56 -6.98
C LYS A 101 -5.20 1.30 -6.71
N PRO A 102 -4.79 0.06 -6.42
CA PRO A 102 -3.38 -0.23 -6.26
C PRO A 102 -2.66 -0.11 -7.59
N ASN A 103 -1.54 0.60 -7.59
CA ASN A 103 -0.67 0.72 -8.74
C ASN A 103 0.52 -0.21 -8.58
N PHE A 104 0.42 -1.42 -9.14
CA PHE A 104 1.48 -2.41 -9.10
C PHE A 104 2.65 -2.02 -10.00
N MET A 105 3.86 -2.14 -9.49
CA MET A 105 5.10 -1.86 -10.19
C MET A 105 5.69 -3.17 -10.72
N GLY A 106 6.10 -3.16 -12.00
CA GLY A 106 6.90 -4.19 -12.64
C GLY A 106 6.42 -5.63 -12.44
N ASP A 107 7.11 -6.34 -11.57
CA ASP A 107 6.92 -7.76 -11.28
C ASP A 107 5.85 -8.05 -10.21
N LYS A 108 5.01 -7.07 -9.86
CA LYS A 108 4.02 -7.13 -8.78
C LYS A 108 4.60 -7.41 -7.39
N LYS A 109 5.89 -7.09 -7.18
CA LYS A 109 6.53 -7.18 -5.87
C LYS A 109 6.41 -5.90 -5.05
N SER A 110 5.96 -4.83 -5.67
CA SER A 110 5.63 -3.59 -4.97
C SER A 110 4.42 -2.91 -5.61
N TYR A 111 3.70 -2.13 -4.81
CA TYR A 111 2.59 -1.32 -5.28
C TYR A 111 2.43 -0.06 -4.44
N ILE A 112 1.80 0.94 -5.03
CA ILE A 112 1.44 2.19 -4.37
C ILE A 112 -0.08 2.21 -4.21
N THR A 113 -0.53 2.56 -3.01
CA THR A 113 -1.94 2.86 -2.73
C THR A 113 -2.09 4.33 -2.41
N THR A 114 -3.15 4.95 -2.93
CA THR A 114 -3.59 6.28 -2.50
C THR A 114 -5.07 6.21 -2.21
N PHE A 115 -5.47 6.67 -1.05
CA PHE A 115 -6.87 6.78 -0.63
C PHE A 115 -7.09 8.04 0.19
N VAL A 116 -8.32 8.53 0.23
CA VAL A 116 -8.72 9.69 1.03
C VAL A 116 -9.59 9.20 2.18
N TRP A 117 -9.27 9.66 3.38
CA TRP A 117 -10.00 9.39 4.60
C TRP A 117 -10.13 10.68 5.42
N ASP A 118 -11.35 11.08 5.75
CA ASP A 118 -11.66 12.33 6.48
C ASP A 118 -10.96 13.56 5.87
N ASP A 119 -11.06 13.71 4.53
CA ASP A 119 -10.42 14.77 3.73
C ASP A 119 -8.88 14.78 3.77
N VAL A 120 -8.28 13.72 4.30
CA VAL A 120 -6.82 13.53 4.33
C VAL A 120 -6.43 12.49 3.29
N GLU A 121 -5.50 12.84 2.42
CA GLU A 121 -4.93 11.89 1.45
C GLU A 121 -3.77 11.13 2.07
N TYR A 122 -3.85 9.81 1.99
CA TYR A 122 -2.81 8.88 2.41
C TYR A 122 -2.26 8.16 1.21
N THR A 123 -0.95 8.18 1.04
CA THR A 123 -0.24 7.39 0.02
C THR A 123 0.78 6.50 0.70
N HIS A 124 0.75 5.20 0.38
CA HIS A 124 1.71 4.22 0.91
C HIS A 124 2.31 3.41 -0.24
N ARG A 125 3.60 3.14 -0.12
CA ARG A 125 4.29 2.17 -0.96
C ARG A 125 4.57 0.91 -0.16
N TRP A 126 4.14 -0.20 -0.71
CA TRP A 126 4.26 -1.53 -0.13
C TRP A 126 5.22 -2.39 -0.93
N GLU A 127 6.01 -3.19 -0.26
CA GLU A 127 6.90 -4.19 -0.85
C GLU A 127 6.52 -5.58 -0.36
N LYS A 128 6.41 -6.53 -1.30
CA LYS A 128 6.07 -7.92 -0.99
C LYS A 128 7.22 -8.60 -0.29
N MET A 129 6.93 -9.21 0.84
CA MET A 129 7.93 -9.95 1.62
C MET A 129 8.07 -11.37 1.05
N SER A 130 9.31 -11.78 0.80
CA SER A 130 9.64 -13.13 0.31
C SER A 130 9.84 -14.13 1.45
N CYS A 131 8.95 -14.11 2.46
CA CYS A 131 9.07 -15.03 3.58
C CYS A 131 7.84 -15.93 3.69
N SER A 132 8.06 -17.19 4.10
CA SER A 132 6.97 -18.03 4.55
C SER A 132 6.35 -17.45 5.82
N TYR A 133 5.06 -17.72 6.06
CA TYR A 133 4.34 -17.28 7.27
C TYR A 133 5.14 -17.50 8.56
N GLU A 134 5.82 -18.64 8.68
CA GLU A 134 6.66 -18.97 9.85
C GLU A 134 7.87 -18.05 10.02
N LYS A 135 8.47 -17.56 8.94
CA LYS A 135 9.60 -16.63 8.99
C LYS A 135 9.15 -15.18 9.22
N CYS A 136 7.96 -14.79 8.69
CA CYS A 136 7.42 -13.46 8.92
C CYS A 136 6.85 -13.29 10.32
N ALA A 137 6.27 -14.34 10.91
CA ALA A 137 5.75 -14.31 12.28
C ALA A 137 6.88 -14.09 13.33
N ARG A 138 8.11 -14.47 13.00
CA ARG A 138 9.26 -14.24 13.88
C ARG A 138 9.82 -12.82 13.86
N ILE A 139 9.42 -11.98 12.92
CA ILE A 139 9.85 -10.57 12.86
C ILE A 139 9.19 -9.76 13.99
N SER A 140 8.04 -10.21 14.50
CA SER A 140 7.42 -9.60 15.70
C SER A 140 8.25 -9.78 16.99
N ASP A 141 9.22 -10.70 17.00
CA ASP A 141 10.08 -10.97 18.17
C ASP A 141 11.29 -10.03 18.27
N PHE A 142 11.53 -9.17 17.27
CA PHE A 142 12.70 -8.27 17.26
C PHE A 142 12.48 -6.96 18.02
N ASN A 143 11.35 -6.74 18.66
CA ASN A 143 11.04 -5.53 19.43
C ASN A 143 10.86 -5.80 20.94
N ASN A 144 11.64 -6.71 21.52
CA ASN A 144 11.81 -6.84 22.98
C ASN A 144 13.22 -6.44 23.41
#